data_4881ef60deb6b1efbf10bf8a62ec678f
#
_entry.id   4881ef60deb6b1efbf10bf8a62ec678f
#
_cell.length_a   1.000
_cell.length_b   1.000
_cell.length_c   1.000
_cell.angle_alpha   90.00
_cell.angle_beta   90.00
_cell.angle_gamma   90.00
#
_symmetry.space_group_name_H-M   'P 1'
#
loop_
_entity.id
_entity.type
_entity.pdbx_description
1 polymer ?
#
loop_
_entity_poly.entity_id
_entity_poly.type
_entity_poly.pdbx_seq_one_letter_code
_entity_poly.pdbx_strand_id
1 'polypeptide(L)'
;MEVAEQTNNARRGRRSRLIRFVAIGVVLSFAAGLIGGVLATQIDSGSSTNSKPYTQVTAAPVVSPDDPAEITGVAAAATRLANSVVTISSLVDGEMGGGESTGTGVVVTSDGEILTNAHVVEGATEVRVRFAGDTEPVTAVILAADAGNDLALLKVDAQNLVAATFAKPGSVRVGDQVVAIGYALALDGGPSVTTGIVSAMRRTIFTDSGALNSLIQTDAAISSGNSGGPLVNMRGEVVGINTAVARGSDNSAANNIGFAISVDEVLTVLEQLREQASGTPRSEGFLGVGLETRNDGGAGSIIATVQPGSPAEQAGVLIGDIVLAVDGEPVNGQAGLVAAIRDRIPGDSISIDLVRDGERLTVSAVLVARPQD
;
A
#
# COMPACT_ATOMS: atom_id res chain seq x y z
N MET A 1 -22.71 -38.92 39.22
CA MET A 1 -23.30 -39.34 37.93
C MET A 1 -24.51 -38.46 37.52
N GLU A 2 -25.12 -37.78 38.47
CA GLU A 2 -26.37 -37.01 38.30
C GLU A 2 -26.17 -35.59 37.71
N VAL A 3 -25.01 -34.98 37.90
CA VAL A 3 -24.71 -33.63 37.40
C VAL A 3 -24.44 -33.58 35.88
N ALA A 4 -23.99 -34.67 35.26
CA ALA A 4 -23.70 -34.75 33.84
C ALA A 4 -24.98 -34.90 32.96
N GLU A 5 -26.04 -35.41 33.52
CA GLU A 5 -27.29 -35.65 32.79
C GLU A 5 -28.17 -34.39 32.69
N GLN A 6 -28.13 -33.51 33.69
CA GLN A 6 -28.84 -32.23 33.67
C GLN A 6 -28.28 -31.22 32.68
N THR A 7 -26.97 -31.21 32.42
CA THR A 7 -26.34 -30.32 31.45
C THR A 7 -26.62 -30.69 29.99
N ASN A 8 -26.90 -31.97 29.70
CA ASN A 8 -27.16 -32.45 28.37
C ASN A 8 -28.58 -32.15 27.90
N ASN A 9 -29.56 -32.18 28.82
CA ASN A 9 -30.95 -31.84 28.55
C ASN A 9 -31.17 -30.33 28.30
N ALA A 10 -30.41 -29.45 28.98
CA ALA A 10 -30.48 -28.01 28.76
C ALA A 10 -29.94 -27.58 27.38
N ARG A 11 -28.96 -28.30 26.85
CA ARG A 11 -28.41 -28.03 25.51
C ARG A 11 -29.29 -28.49 24.37
N ARG A 12 -30.03 -29.58 24.54
CA ARG A 12 -31.03 -30.08 23.55
C ARG A 12 -32.25 -29.16 23.45
N GLY A 13 -32.74 -28.64 24.56
CA GLY A 13 -33.89 -27.73 24.57
C GLY A 13 -33.60 -26.36 23.90
N ARG A 14 -32.38 -25.88 23.99
CA ARG A 14 -31.97 -24.61 23.37
C ARG A 14 -31.81 -24.71 21.85
N ARG A 15 -31.26 -25.81 21.33
CA ARG A 15 -31.14 -26.05 19.88
C ARG A 15 -32.47 -26.21 19.18
N SER A 16 -33.45 -26.88 19.80
CA SER A 16 -34.78 -27.07 19.22
C SER A 16 -35.61 -25.79 19.17
N ARG A 17 -35.40 -24.84 20.11
CA ARG A 17 -36.06 -23.54 20.09
C ARG A 17 -35.46 -22.62 19.01
N LEU A 18 -34.13 -22.62 18.82
CA LEU A 18 -33.45 -21.83 17.79
C LEU A 18 -33.87 -22.26 16.38
N ILE A 19 -33.97 -23.56 16.12
CA ILE A 19 -34.41 -24.11 14.81
C ILE A 19 -35.87 -23.75 14.53
N ARG A 20 -36.76 -23.72 15.54
CA ARG A 20 -38.16 -23.32 15.37
C ARG A 20 -38.28 -21.82 15.06
N PHE A 21 -37.50 -20.94 15.65
CA PHE A 21 -37.51 -19.50 15.34
C PHE A 21 -36.98 -19.19 13.92
N VAL A 22 -35.95 -19.89 13.46
CA VAL A 22 -35.45 -19.75 12.09
C VAL A 22 -36.46 -20.25 11.06
N ALA A 23 -37.15 -21.38 11.31
CA ALA A 23 -38.16 -21.91 10.40
C ALA A 23 -39.40 -21.00 10.31
N ILE A 24 -39.82 -20.37 11.41
CA ILE A 24 -40.96 -19.43 11.40
C ILE A 24 -40.56 -18.12 10.69
N GLY A 25 -39.32 -17.64 10.84
CA GLY A 25 -38.81 -16.45 10.14
C GLY A 25 -38.79 -16.61 8.62
N VAL A 26 -38.39 -17.76 8.11
CA VAL A 26 -38.34 -18.07 6.68
C VAL A 26 -39.76 -18.18 6.08
N VAL A 27 -40.72 -18.79 6.79
CA VAL A 27 -42.12 -18.92 6.31
C VAL A 27 -42.79 -17.53 6.26
N LEU A 28 -42.55 -16.66 7.23
CA LEU A 28 -43.12 -15.31 7.24
C LEU A 28 -42.53 -14.44 6.12
N SER A 29 -41.26 -14.60 5.78
CA SER A 29 -40.62 -13.88 4.66
C SER A 29 -41.19 -14.29 3.30
N PHE A 30 -41.51 -15.58 3.10
CA PHE A 30 -42.16 -16.07 1.87
C PHE A 30 -43.62 -15.61 1.75
N ALA A 31 -44.35 -15.54 2.85
CA ALA A 31 -45.74 -15.04 2.85
C ALA A 31 -45.83 -13.54 2.54
N ALA A 32 -44.89 -12.74 3.06
CA ALA A 32 -44.83 -11.31 2.73
C ALA A 32 -44.48 -11.03 1.26
N GLY A 33 -43.63 -11.86 0.65
CA GLY A 33 -43.28 -11.74 -0.77
C GLY A 33 -44.44 -12.09 -1.71
N LEU A 34 -45.27 -13.10 -1.37
CA LEU A 34 -46.42 -13.46 -2.16
C LEU A 34 -47.58 -12.46 -2.06
N ILE A 35 -47.81 -11.85 -0.89
CA ILE A 35 -48.81 -10.81 -0.72
C ILE A 35 -48.41 -9.51 -1.43
N GLY A 36 -47.13 -9.15 -1.40
CA GLY A 36 -46.60 -7.99 -2.13
C GLY A 36 -46.70 -8.14 -3.66
N GLY A 37 -46.47 -9.35 -4.18
CA GLY A 37 -46.60 -9.66 -5.60
C GLY A 37 -48.00 -9.60 -6.14
N VAL A 38 -48.99 -10.09 -5.35
CA VAL A 38 -50.41 -10.06 -5.75
C VAL A 38 -51.00 -8.64 -5.68
N LEU A 39 -50.57 -7.81 -4.73
CA LEU A 39 -50.99 -6.41 -4.66
C LEU A 39 -50.41 -5.54 -5.82
N ALA A 40 -49.20 -5.84 -6.29
CA ALA A 40 -48.59 -5.12 -7.42
C ALA A 40 -49.32 -5.41 -8.76
N THR A 41 -49.94 -6.59 -8.93
CA THR A 41 -50.67 -6.94 -10.16
C THR A 41 -52.10 -6.44 -10.19
N GLN A 42 -52.68 -5.96 -9.08
CA GLN A 42 -54.05 -5.41 -9.05
C GLN A 42 -54.15 -3.88 -9.17
N ILE A 43 -53.00 -3.15 -9.25
CA ILE A 43 -53.02 -1.69 -9.34
C ILE A 43 -52.97 -1.17 -10.82
N ASP A 44 -52.79 -2.08 -11.78
CA ASP A 44 -52.66 -1.69 -13.21
C ASP A 44 -53.90 -1.94 -14.05
N SER A 45 -55.05 -1.50 -13.55
CA SER A 45 -56.27 -1.44 -14.38
C SER A 45 -57.11 -0.22 -14.02
N GLY A 46 -56.78 0.92 -14.65
CA GLY A 46 -57.70 2.01 -14.78
C GLY A 46 -57.27 3.36 -14.21
N SER A 47 -56.43 4.11 -14.91
CA SER A 47 -56.52 5.56 -15.01
C SER A 47 -55.70 6.05 -16.20
N SER A 48 -56.37 6.42 -17.24
CA SER A 48 -55.83 7.25 -18.30
C SER A 48 -55.53 8.65 -17.74
N THR A 49 -54.28 8.89 -17.35
CA THR A 49 -53.77 10.22 -17.06
C THR A 49 -52.71 10.63 -18.07
N ASN A 50 -53.06 11.67 -18.78
CA ASN A 50 -52.25 12.52 -19.64
C ASN A 50 -50.76 12.51 -19.28
N SER A 51 -49.97 11.60 -19.86
CA SER A 51 -48.52 11.64 -19.76
C SER A 51 -48.02 12.79 -20.64
N LYS A 52 -47.49 13.85 -19.99
CA LYS A 52 -46.64 14.81 -20.68
C LYS A 52 -45.51 14.02 -21.33
N PRO A 53 -45.14 14.35 -22.60
CA PRO A 53 -44.03 13.65 -23.24
C PRO A 53 -42.76 13.85 -22.40
N TYR A 54 -42.15 12.75 -21.98
CA TYR A 54 -40.80 12.75 -21.44
C TYR A 54 -39.92 13.36 -22.54
N THR A 55 -39.37 14.54 -22.28
CA THR A 55 -38.28 15.07 -23.07
C THR A 55 -37.10 14.11 -22.84
N GLN A 56 -36.75 13.37 -23.90
CA GLN A 56 -35.54 12.54 -23.90
C GLN A 56 -34.39 13.49 -23.57
N VAL A 57 -33.84 13.38 -22.38
CA VAL A 57 -32.55 14.00 -22.07
C VAL A 57 -31.59 13.34 -23.04
N THR A 58 -31.16 14.06 -24.05
CA THR A 58 -30.11 13.62 -24.94
C THR A 58 -28.94 13.31 -24.07
N ALA A 59 -28.57 12.00 -23.96
CA ALA A 59 -27.38 11.58 -23.25
C ALA A 59 -26.25 12.48 -23.80
N ALA A 60 -25.45 13.02 -22.88
CA ALA A 60 -24.24 13.72 -23.27
C ALA A 60 -23.50 12.83 -24.27
N PRO A 61 -22.93 13.39 -25.35
CA PRO A 61 -22.26 12.60 -26.36
C PRO A 61 -21.26 11.71 -25.66
N VAL A 62 -21.39 10.39 -25.84
CA VAL A 62 -20.37 9.42 -25.43
C VAL A 62 -19.18 9.79 -26.30
N VAL A 63 -18.15 10.38 -25.67
CA VAL A 63 -16.88 10.67 -26.33
C VAL A 63 -16.37 9.33 -26.84
N SER A 64 -16.28 9.18 -28.14
CA SER A 64 -15.72 7.97 -28.76
C SER A 64 -14.27 7.84 -28.31
N PRO A 65 -13.81 6.63 -27.90
CA PRO A 65 -12.44 6.40 -27.45
C PRO A 65 -11.37 6.69 -28.52
N ASP A 66 -11.76 7.02 -29.74
CA ASP A 66 -10.91 7.03 -30.93
C ASP A 66 -10.23 8.39 -31.21
N ASP A 67 -10.47 9.43 -30.42
CA ASP A 67 -9.73 10.70 -30.56
C ASP A 67 -8.82 10.96 -29.34
N PRO A 68 -7.51 10.64 -29.45
CA PRO A 68 -6.54 10.86 -28.35
C PRO A 68 -6.38 12.34 -27.97
N ALA A 69 -6.85 13.27 -28.79
CA ALA A 69 -6.68 14.70 -28.54
C ALA A 69 -7.68 15.27 -27.52
N GLU A 70 -8.77 14.55 -27.21
CA GLU A 70 -9.79 15.00 -26.25
C GLU A 70 -9.72 14.34 -24.86
N ILE A 71 -8.88 13.32 -24.67
CA ILE A 71 -8.73 12.68 -23.36
C ILE A 71 -7.87 13.57 -22.46
N THR A 72 -8.47 14.14 -21.43
CA THR A 72 -7.79 15.01 -20.46
C THR A 72 -8.00 14.54 -19.02
N GLY A 73 -7.18 15.04 -18.08
CA GLY A 73 -7.32 14.75 -16.66
C GLY A 73 -7.06 13.30 -16.30
N VAL A 74 -7.88 12.74 -15.40
CA VAL A 74 -7.71 11.39 -14.83
C VAL A 74 -7.69 10.31 -15.92
N ALA A 75 -8.61 10.39 -16.90
CA ALA A 75 -8.69 9.41 -17.97
C ALA A 75 -7.42 9.40 -18.84
N ALA A 76 -6.85 10.58 -19.15
CA ALA A 76 -5.60 10.69 -19.89
C ALA A 76 -4.42 10.10 -19.12
N ALA A 77 -4.32 10.39 -17.82
CA ALA A 77 -3.27 9.84 -16.98
C ALA A 77 -3.35 8.30 -16.92
N ALA A 78 -4.54 7.74 -16.71
CA ALA A 78 -4.78 6.31 -16.68
C ALA A 78 -4.44 5.63 -18.02
N THR A 79 -4.87 6.21 -19.16
CA THR A 79 -4.60 5.66 -20.49
C THR A 79 -3.12 5.60 -20.81
N ARG A 80 -2.33 6.61 -20.41
CA ARG A 80 -0.88 6.64 -20.63
C ARG A 80 -0.15 5.52 -19.92
N LEU A 81 -0.66 5.11 -18.76
CA LEU A 81 -0.03 4.06 -17.93
C LEU A 81 -0.62 2.66 -18.16
N ALA A 82 -1.72 2.52 -18.90
CA ALA A 82 -2.44 1.26 -19.05
C ALA A 82 -1.52 0.08 -19.45
N ASN A 83 -0.57 0.31 -20.37
CA ASN A 83 0.35 -0.71 -20.84
C ASN A 83 1.62 -0.88 -19.97
N SER A 84 1.79 -0.01 -18.97
CA SER A 84 2.92 -0.06 -18.04
C SER A 84 2.53 -0.66 -16.68
N VAL A 85 1.25 -1.01 -16.48
CA VAL A 85 0.71 -1.55 -15.23
C VAL A 85 0.33 -3.01 -15.45
N VAL A 86 0.78 -3.87 -14.57
CA VAL A 86 0.61 -5.33 -14.67
C VAL A 86 -0.02 -5.90 -13.40
N THR A 87 -0.73 -7.03 -13.54
CA THR A 87 -1.18 -7.83 -12.39
C THR A 87 -0.04 -8.75 -11.95
N ILE A 88 0.16 -8.89 -10.66
CA ILE A 88 1.09 -9.86 -10.06
C ILE A 88 0.30 -10.84 -9.23
N SER A 89 0.53 -12.14 -9.46
CA SER A 89 0.05 -13.25 -8.63
C SER A 89 1.23 -13.99 -8.06
N SER A 90 1.28 -14.11 -6.73
CA SER A 90 2.34 -14.78 -6.00
C SER A 90 1.78 -16.01 -5.29
N LEU A 91 2.33 -17.19 -5.57
CA LEU A 91 1.96 -18.44 -4.92
C LEU A 91 2.89 -18.68 -3.74
N VAL A 92 2.33 -18.92 -2.57
CA VAL A 92 3.06 -19.22 -1.35
C VAL A 92 2.71 -20.63 -0.90
N ASP A 93 3.71 -21.49 -0.72
CA ASP A 93 3.50 -22.83 -0.18
C ASP A 93 3.27 -22.77 1.35
N GLY A 94 2.31 -23.50 1.85
CA GLY A 94 2.02 -23.57 3.29
C GLY A 94 1.67 -25.00 3.72
N GLU A 95 2.03 -25.39 4.95
CA GLU A 95 1.78 -26.72 5.53
C GLU A 95 0.27 -27.09 5.61
N MET A 96 -0.64 -26.12 5.52
CA MET A 96 -2.08 -26.32 5.58
C MET A 96 -2.80 -25.92 4.28
N GLY A 97 -2.08 -25.86 3.15
CA GLY A 97 -2.60 -25.41 1.85
C GLY A 97 -1.95 -24.07 1.46
N GLY A 98 -1.48 -23.98 0.22
CA GLY A 98 -0.86 -22.78 -0.31
C GLY A 98 -1.82 -21.58 -0.32
N GLY A 99 -1.26 -20.38 -0.25
CA GLY A 99 -1.95 -19.11 -0.40
C GLY A 99 -1.63 -18.46 -1.74
N GLU A 100 -2.52 -17.62 -2.24
CA GLU A 100 -2.26 -16.74 -3.37
C GLU A 100 -2.35 -15.29 -2.88
N SER A 101 -1.31 -14.50 -3.16
CA SER A 101 -1.31 -13.05 -2.98
C SER A 101 -1.42 -12.39 -4.34
N THR A 102 -2.26 -11.36 -4.44
CA THR A 102 -2.41 -10.60 -5.68
C THR A 102 -2.09 -9.14 -5.44
N GLY A 103 -1.32 -8.56 -6.34
CA GLY A 103 -0.94 -7.15 -6.34
C GLY A 103 -0.79 -6.60 -7.74
N THR A 104 -0.21 -5.44 -7.80
CA THR A 104 0.07 -4.71 -9.04
C THR A 104 1.57 -4.48 -9.19
N GLY A 105 2.04 -4.35 -10.42
CA GLY A 105 3.41 -3.95 -10.71
C GLY A 105 3.47 -2.85 -11.77
N VAL A 106 4.62 -2.20 -11.84
CA VAL A 106 4.93 -1.13 -12.79
C VAL A 106 6.12 -1.56 -13.64
N VAL A 107 5.95 -1.59 -14.96
CA VAL A 107 7.03 -1.85 -15.91
C VAL A 107 8.02 -0.70 -15.86
N VAL A 108 9.29 -0.97 -15.53
CA VAL A 108 10.35 0.05 -15.40
C VAL A 108 11.34 0.04 -16.55
N THR A 109 11.45 -1.09 -17.28
CA THR A 109 12.26 -1.17 -18.49
C THR A 109 11.55 -1.90 -19.62
N SER A 110 11.92 -1.61 -20.88
CA SER A 110 11.33 -2.26 -22.05
C SER A 110 11.72 -3.71 -22.24
N ASP A 111 12.70 -4.20 -21.52
CA ASP A 111 13.22 -5.57 -21.55
C ASP A 111 12.72 -6.43 -20.38
N GLY A 112 11.80 -5.93 -19.55
CA GLY A 112 11.06 -6.75 -18.61
C GLY A 112 11.37 -6.57 -17.13
N GLU A 113 12.02 -5.48 -16.69
CA GLU A 113 12.04 -5.16 -15.27
C GLU A 113 10.69 -4.61 -14.83
N ILE A 114 10.20 -5.09 -13.69
CA ILE A 114 8.92 -4.70 -13.10
C ILE A 114 9.15 -4.41 -11.62
N LEU A 115 8.70 -3.25 -11.16
CA LEU A 115 8.73 -2.84 -9.76
C LEU A 115 7.38 -3.13 -9.11
N THR A 116 7.40 -3.66 -7.88
CA THR A 116 6.21 -3.90 -7.05
C THR A 116 6.56 -3.74 -5.57
N ASN A 117 5.61 -3.98 -4.67
CA ASN A 117 5.91 -4.05 -3.24
C ASN A 117 6.57 -5.39 -2.85
N ALA A 118 7.44 -5.35 -1.85
CA ALA A 118 8.10 -6.56 -1.32
C ALA A 118 7.08 -7.52 -0.71
N HIS A 119 6.08 -7.01 0.04
CA HIS A 119 5.04 -7.84 0.66
C HIS A 119 4.15 -8.58 -0.37
N VAL A 120 4.07 -8.10 -1.63
CA VAL A 120 3.30 -8.78 -2.69
C VAL A 120 3.97 -10.10 -3.09
N VAL A 121 5.31 -10.18 -2.98
CA VAL A 121 6.10 -11.36 -3.40
C VAL A 121 6.79 -12.06 -2.23
N GLU A 122 6.51 -11.65 -1.00
CA GLU A 122 7.10 -12.23 0.21
C GLU A 122 6.74 -13.70 0.36
N GLY A 123 7.76 -14.56 0.54
CA GLY A 123 7.58 -16.01 0.68
C GLY A 123 7.07 -16.73 -0.56
N ALA A 124 6.97 -16.04 -1.71
CA ALA A 124 6.47 -16.65 -2.93
C ALA A 124 7.42 -17.73 -3.47
N THR A 125 6.87 -18.90 -3.79
CA THR A 125 7.56 -19.99 -4.49
C THR A 125 7.46 -19.83 -6.01
N GLU A 126 6.43 -19.12 -6.48
CA GLU A 126 6.23 -18.77 -7.87
C GLU A 126 5.59 -17.38 -7.97
N VAL A 127 6.11 -16.55 -8.88
CA VAL A 127 5.53 -15.24 -9.22
C VAL A 127 5.14 -15.22 -10.67
N ARG A 128 3.91 -14.80 -10.95
CA ARG A 128 3.34 -14.68 -12.29
C ARG A 128 2.92 -13.24 -12.55
N VAL A 129 3.17 -12.78 -13.76
CA VAL A 129 2.82 -11.43 -14.21
C VAL A 129 1.88 -11.53 -15.40
N ARG A 130 0.77 -10.81 -15.37
CA ARG A 130 -0.14 -10.69 -16.50
C ARG A 130 -0.19 -9.25 -16.98
N PHE A 131 0.15 -9.04 -18.25
CA PHE A 131 0.10 -7.72 -18.89
C PHE A 131 -1.32 -7.31 -19.26
N ALA A 132 -1.53 -6.01 -19.43
CA ALA A 132 -2.82 -5.48 -19.86
C ALA A 132 -3.22 -6.04 -21.23
N GLY A 133 -4.43 -6.60 -21.32
CA GLY A 133 -4.94 -7.22 -22.55
C GLY A 133 -4.55 -8.68 -22.77
N ASP A 134 -3.60 -9.23 -22.01
CA ASP A 134 -3.22 -10.63 -22.11
C ASP A 134 -4.16 -11.52 -21.28
N THR A 135 -4.41 -12.72 -21.76
CA THR A 135 -5.18 -13.76 -21.05
C THR A 135 -4.30 -14.65 -20.20
N GLU A 136 -3.06 -14.88 -20.63
CA GLU A 136 -2.14 -15.79 -19.97
C GLU A 136 -1.04 -15.02 -19.22
N PRO A 137 -0.75 -15.39 -17.96
CA PRO A 137 0.37 -14.82 -17.24
C PRO A 137 1.70 -15.43 -17.68
N VAL A 138 2.78 -14.67 -17.52
CA VAL A 138 4.16 -15.13 -17.69
C VAL A 138 4.84 -15.27 -16.33
N THR A 139 5.78 -16.21 -16.21
CA THR A 139 6.57 -16.38 -14.98
C THR A 139 7.56 -15.23 -14.84
N ALA A 140 7.67 -14.70 -13.62
CA ALA A 140 8.65 -13.70 -13.25
C ALA A 140 9.66 -14.26 -12.24
N VAL A 141 10.89 -13.76 -12.32
CA VAL A 141 11.95 -14.03 -11.34
C VAL A 141 12.08 -12.82 -10.43
N ILE A 142 12.12 -13.04 -9.11
CA ILE A 142 12.45 -12.00 -8.14
C ILE A 142 13.96 -11.76 -8.25
N LEU A 143 14.37 -10.59 -8.74
CA LEU A 143 15.78 -10.22 -8.83
C LEU A 143 16.32 -9.78 -7.48
N ALA A 144 15.55 -8.97 -6.77
CA ALA A 144 15.87 -8.47 -5.44
C ALA A 144 14.60 -7.99 -4.72
N ALA A 145 14.61 -7.99 -3.39
CA ALA A 145 13.54 -7.44 -2.58
C ALA A 145 14.11 -6.72 -1.34
N ASP A 146 13.49 -5.61 -1.00
CA ASP A 146 13.78 -4.80 0.16
C ASP A 146 12.52 -4.70 1.03
N ALA A 147 12.40 -5.59 2.01
CA ALA A 147 11.28 -5.59 2.93
C ALA A 147 11.21 -4.30 3.79
N GLY A 148 12.35 -3.69 4.06
CA GLY A 148 12.43 -2.46 4.85
C GLY A 148 11.80 -1.26 4.14
N ASN A 149 11.95 -1.14 2.82
CA ASN A 149 11.34 -0.09 2.01
C ASN A 149 10.11 -0.58 1.25
N ASP A 150 9.71 -1.84 1.47
CA ASP A 150 8.56 -2.48 0.83
C ASP A 150 8.58 -2.38 -0.70
N LEU A 151 9.75 -2.61 -1.33
CA LEU A 151 9.91 -2.65 -2.77
C LEU A 151 10.60 -3.94 -3.23
N ALA A 152 10.20 -4.46 -4.39
CA ALA A 152 10.80 -5.61 -5.03
C ALA A 152 10.94 -5.39 -6.53
N LEU A 153 12.06 -5.85 -7.09
CA LEU A 153 12.37 -5.84 -8.51
C LEU A 153 12.21 -7.23 -9.08
N LEU A 154 11.35 -7.35 -10.09
CA LEU A 154 11.09 -8.59 -10.81
C LEU A 154 11.66 -8.50 -12.22
N LYS A 155 11.89 -9.66 -12.83
CA LYS A 155 12.26 -9.81 -14.25
C LYS A 155 11.35 -10.81 -14.92
N VAL A 156 10.82 -10.43 -16.07
CA VAL A 156 10.15 -11.31 -17.02
C VAL A 156 10.97 -11.41 -18.33
N ASP A 157 10.87 -12.52 -19.03
CA ASP A 157 11.44 -12.68 -20.38
C ASP A 157 10.47 -12.08 -21.41
N ALA A 158 10.53 -10.76 -21.56
CA ALA A 158 9.71 -10.00 -22.50
C ALA A 158 10.50 -8.84 -23.08
N GLN A 159 10.09 -8.37 -24.26
CA GLN A 159 10.74 -7.29 -25.01
C GLN A 159 9.70 -6.29 -25.50
N ASN A 160 10.15 -5.08 -25.78
CA ASN A 160 9.32 -3.98 -26.30
C ASN A 160 8.16 -3.58 -25.39
N LEU A 161 8.33 -3.77 -24.09
CA LEU A 161 7.35 -3.31 -23.10
C LEU A 161 7.33 -1.78 -23.02
N VAL A 162 6.17 -1.23 -22.65
CA VAL A 162 6.02 0.21 -22.42
C VAL A 162 6.43 0.50 -20.98
N ALA A 163 7.62 1.06 -20.79
CA ALA A 163 8.09 1.47 -19.47
C ALA A 163 7.35 2.73 -18.99
N ALA A 164 7.04 2.76 -17.69
CA ALA A 164 6.46 3.93 -17.05
C ALA A 164 7.47 5.09 -16.98
N THR A 165 6.95 6.32 -17.07
CA THR A 165 7.75 7.53 -16.85
C THR A 165 7.63 7.96 -15.39
N PHE A 166 8.74 8.18 -14.72
CA PHE A 166 8.78 8.67 -13.35
C PHE A 166 8.85 10.20 -13.33
N ALA A 167 8.16 10.81 -12.37
CA ALA A 167 8.27 12.24 -12.11
C ALA A 167 9.67 12.56 -11.58
N LYS A 168 10.09 13.83 -11.75
CA LYS A 168 11.39 14.26 -11.20
C LYS A 168 11.36 14.28 -9.68
N PRO A 169 12.40 13.80 -8.99
CA PRO A 169 12.56 13.95 -7.55
C PRO A 169 12.31 15.39 -7.10
N GLY A 170 11.65 15.57 -5.94
CA GLY A 170 11.32 16.87 -5.38
C GLY A 170 10.24 17.66 -6.12
N SER A 171 9.60 17.11 -7.16
CA SER A 171 8.57 17.82 -7.94
C SER A 171 7.17 17.74 -7.35
N VAL A 172 6.92 16.81 -6.43
CA VAL A 172 5.61 16.52 -5.83
C VAL A 172 5.33 17.46 -4.65
N ARG A 173 4.11 17.99 -4.56
CA ARG A 173 3.70 18.93 -3.51
C ARG A 173 2.35 18.55 -2.92
N VAL A 174 2.13 18.93 -1.67
CA VAL A 174 0.82 18.84 -1.04
C VAL A 174 -0.21 19.65 -1.84
N GLY A 175 -1.35 19.04 -2.11
CA GLY A 175 -2.43 19.58 -2.94
C GLY A 175 -2.35 19.20 -4.42
N ASP A 176 -1.26 18.61 -4.90
CA ASP A 176 -1.18 18.10 -6.28
C ASP A 176 -2.21 16.97 -6.48
N GLN A 177 -2.91 17.01 -7.60
CA GLN A 177 -3.85 15.96 -7.99
C GLN A 177 -3.11 14.68 -8.38
N VAL A 178 -3.60 13.54 -7.89
CA VAL A 178 -3.00 12.22 -8.16
C VAL A 178 -4.05 11.19 -8.51
N VAL A 179 -3.61 10.16 -9.21
CA VAL A 179 -4.40 9.01 -9.64
C VAL A 179 -3.69 7.74 -9.18
N ALA A 180 -4.35 6.90 -8.40
CA ALA A 180 -3.86 5.58 -8.06
C ALA A 180 -4.43 4.56 -9.05
N ILE A 181 -3.57 3.69 -9.58
CA ILE A 181 -3.90 2.70 -10.59
C ILE A 181 -3.46 1.33 -10.10
N GLY A 182 -4.29 0.29 -10.30
CA GLY A 182 -3.93 -1.09 -9.98
C GLY A 182 -5.09 -2.06 -10.08
N TYR A 183 -4.80 -3.34 -9.96
CA TYR A 183 -5.77 -4.43 -10.09
C TYR A 183 -6.41 -4.77 -8.74
N ALA A 184 -7.27 -3.86 -8.24
CA ALA A 184 -7.92 -4.00 -6.95
C ALA A 184 -8.73 -5.30 -6.85
N LEU A 185 -8.57 -6.04 -5.74
CA LEU A 185 -9.33 -7.25 -5.41
C LEU A 185 -9.23 -8.38 -6.45
N ALA A 186 -8.20 -8.40 -7.29
CA ALA A 186 -8.02 -9.40 -8.37
C ALA A 186 -9.26 -9.56 -9.27
N LEU A 187 -10.06 -8.50 -9.45
CA LEU A 187 -11.25 -8.53 -10.29
C LEU A 187 -10.85 -8.63 -11.76
N ASP A 188 -11.65 -9.40 -12.52
CA ASP A 188 -11.49 -9.49 -13.97
C ASP A 188 -11.72 -8.12 -14.62
N GLY A 189 -10.94 -7.86 -15.68
CA GLY A 189 -11.02 -6.61 -16.44
C GLY A 189 -9.74 -5.80 -16.38
N GLY A 190 -9.85 -4.50 -16.65
CA GLY A 190 -8.74 -3.55 -16.58
C GLY A 190 -8.41 -3.11 -15.15
N PRO A 191 -7.30 -2.36 -14.97
CA PRO A 191 -6.95 -1.84 -13.66
C PRO A 191 -8.00 -0.84 -13.14
N SER A 192 -8.25 -0.88 -11.85
CA SER A 192 -9.05 0.12 -11.15
C SER A 192 -8.30 1.44 -11.10
N VAL A 193 -9.01 2.54 -11.25
CA VAL A 193 -8.49 3.90 -11.24
C VAL A 193 -9.23 4.69 -10.16
N THR A 194 -8.49 5.24 -9.21
CA THR A 194 -9.02 6.13 -8.18
C THR A 194 -8.27 7.45 -8.20
N THR A 195 -8.92 8.54 -7.79
CA THR A 195 -8.32 9.88 -7.81
C THR A 195 -8.42 10.55 -6.46
N GLY A 196 -7.47 11.43 -6.19
CA GLY A 196 -7.38 12.22 -4.98
C GLY A 196 -6.30 13.28 -5.12
N ILE A 197 -5.75 13.70 -3.98
CA ILE A 197 -4.65 14.65 -3.89
C ILE A 197 -3.52 14.10 -3.04
N VAL A 198 -2.36 14.72 -3.12
CA VAL A 198 -1.30 14.58 -2.13
C VAL A 198 -1.76 15.29 -0.86
N SER A 199 -2.17 14.56 0.16
CA SER A 199 -2.66 15.10 1.43
C SER A 199 -1.52 15.52 2.36
N ALA A 200 -0.39 14.78 2.32
CA ALA A 200 0.83 15.10 3.06
C ALA A 200 2.05 14.40 2.43
N MET A 201 3.23 14.88 2.78
CA MET A 201 4.52 14.34 2.33
C MET A 201 5.37 13.91 3.53
N ARG A 202 6.38 13.06 3.26
CA ARG A 202 7.36 12.61 4.25
C ARG A 202 6.72 11.98 5.49
N ARG A 203 5.67 11.19 5.26
CA ARG A 203 5.06 10.41 6.34
C ARG A 203 5.91 9.18 6.64
N THR A 204 5.90 8.81 7.90
CA THR A 204 6.46 7.55 8.38
C THR A 204 5.36 6.76 9.05
N ILE A 205 5.23 5.48 8.72
CA ILE A 205 4.28 4.57 9.34
C ILE A 205 4.98 3.29 9.78
N PHE A 206 4.41 2.59 10.75
CA PHE A 206 4.80 1.22 11.08
C PHE A 206 3.91 0.24 10.33
N THR A 207 4.54 -0.77 9.75
CA THR A 207 3.90 -1.94 9.15
C THR A 207 4.41 -3.20 9.84
N ASP A 208 3.85 -4.36 9.49
CA ASP A 208 4.33 -5.63 10.01
C ASP A 208 5.79 -5.91 9.60
N SER A 209 6.24 -5.37 8.48
CA SER A 209 7.62 -5.48 7.97
C SER A 209 8.58 -4.42 8.54
N GLY A 210 8.08 -3.49 9.37
CA GLY A 210 8.90 -2.44 9.97
C GLY A 210 8.42 -1.01 9.66
N ALA A 211 9.35 -0.04 9.76
CA ALA A 211 9.05 1.36 9.51
C ALA A 211 9.21 1.69 8.03
N LEU A 212 8.16 2.20 7.40
CA LEU A 212 8.22 2.81 6.07
C LEU A 212 8.32 4.32 6.20
N ASN A 213 9.28 4.91 5.49
CA ASN A 213 9.57 6.34 5.50
C ASN A 213 9.29 6.99 4.13
N SER A 214 9.48 8.31 4.05
CA SER A 214 9.36 9.08 2.80
C SER A 214 8.03 8.87 2.06
N LEU A 215 6.93 8.60 2.79
CA LEU A 215 5.64 8.30 2.19
C LEU A 215 4.87 9.56 1.79
N ILE A 216 4.20 9.47 0.65
CA ILE A 216 3.10 10.34 0.24
C ILE A 216 1.83 9.83 0.91
N GLN A 217 1.12 10.69 1.65
CA GLN A 217 -0.25 10.44 2.07
C GLN A 217 -1.22 10.97 1.02
N THR A 218 -2.24 10.19 0.67
CA THR A 218 -3.28 10.58 -0.31
C THR A 218 -4.67 10.17 0.17
N ASP A 219 -5.69 10.87 -0.28
CA ASP A 219 -7.10 10.50 -0.12
C ASP A 219 -7.64 9.71 -1.33
N ALA A 220 -6.83 9.50 -2.38
CA ALA A 220 -7.12 8.50 -3.41
C ALA A 220 -7.32 7.14 -2.73
N ALA A 221 -8.37 6.42 -3.11
CA ALA A 221 -8.67 5.13 -2.50
C ALA A 221 -7.58 4.10 -2.83
N ILE A 222 -6.80 3.72 -1.81
CA ILE A 222 -5.84 2.62 -1.84
C ILE A 222 -6.50 1.41 -1.19
N SER A 223 -6.38 0.23 -1.80
CA SER A 223 -6.97 -1.02 -1.31
C SER A 223 -6.10 -2.22 -1.68
N SER A 224 -6.42 -3.38 -1.11
CA SER A 224 -5.75 -4.64 -1.50
C SER A 224 -5.85 -4.85 -3.00
N GLY A 225 -4.72 -5.17 -3.63
CA GLY A 225 -4.59 -5.41 -5.06
C GLY A 225 -4.06 -4.20 -5.84
N ASN A 226 -4.25 -2.94 -5.43
CA ASN A 226 -3.51 -1.84 -6.05
C ASN A 226 -2.14 -1.55 -5.38
N SER A 227 -1.77 -2.31 -4.32
CA SER A 227 -0.41 -2.33 -3.78
C SER A 227 0.61 -2.73 -4.84
N GLY A 228 1.73 -2.02 -4.92
CA GLY A 228 2.76 -2.16 -5.96
C GLY A 228 2.44 -1.43 -7.27
N GLY A 229 1.20 -0.96 -7.44
CA GLY A 229 0.80 -0.12 -8.57
C GLY A 229 1.21 1.34 -8.42
N PRO A 230 1.17 2.12 -9.50
CA PRO A 230 1.62 3.50 -9.47
C PRO A 230 0.58 4.46 -8.86
N LEU A 231 1.07 5.44 -8.10
CA LEU A 231 0.42 6.72 -7.89
C LEU A 231 1.00 7.69 -8.93
N VAL A 232 0.17 8.33 -9.74
CA VAL A 232 0.63 9.17 -10.85
C VAL A 232 0.04 10.58 -10.78
N ASN A 233 0.75 11.55 -11.36
CA ASN A 233 0.22 12.89 -11.57
C ASN A 233 -0.68 12.95 -12.82
N MET A 234 -1.29 14.12 -13.09
CA MET A 234 -2.18 14.33 -14.25
C MET A 234 -1.46 14.23 -15.61
N ARG A 235 -0.13 14.18 -15.64
CA ARG A 235 0.66 13.91 -16.86
C ARG A 235 0.91 12.43 -17.09
N GLY A 236 0.47 11.54 -16.17
CA GLY A 236 0.75 10.12 -16.20
C GLY A 236 2.20 9.78 -15.81
N GLU A 237 2.88 10.64 -15.07
CA GLU A 237 4.20 10.36 -14.50
C GLU A 237 4.04 9.77 -13.10
N VAL A 238 4.78 8.71 -12.80
CA VAL A 238 4.76 8.03 -11.50
C VAL A 238 5.36 8.94 -10.44
N VAL A 239 4.57 9.31 -9.44
CA VAL A 239 4.97 10.10 -8.27
C VAL A 239 5.22 9.25 -7.03
N GLY A 240 4.80 7.99 -7.07
CA GLY A 240 5.03 7.01 -6.00
C GLY A 240 4.49 5.64 -6.34
N ILE A 241 4.78 4.65 -5.47
CA ILE A 241 4.25 3.28 -5.53
C ILE A 241 3.28 3.07 -4.37
N ASN A 242 2.02 2.74 -4.67
CA ASN A 242 1.00 2.48 -3.66
C ASN A 242 1.43 1.32 -2.76
N THR A 243 1.31 1.44 -1.43
CA THR A 243 1.76 0.38 -0.52
C THR A 243 0.73 0.01 0.54
N ALA A 244 0.22 0.95 1.31
CA ALA A 244 -0.56 0.66 2.50
C ALA A 244 -1.74 1.61 2.68
N VAL A 245 -2.70 1.18 3.49
CA VAL A 245 -3.75 2.03 4.07
C VAL A 245 -3.52 2.17 5.57
N ALA A 246 -3.79 3.34 6.12
CA ALA A 246 -3.78 3.51 7.57
C ALA A 246 -4.84 2.58 8.20
N ARG A 247 -4.48 1.93 9.32
CA ARG A 247 -5.40 1.15 10.14
C ARG A 247 -5.63 1.87 11.45
N GLY A 248 -6.88 1.94 11.89
CA GLY A 248 -7.23 2.44 13.20
C GLY A 248 -6.82 1.48 14.32
N SER A 249 -6.92 1.92 15.56
CA SER A 249 -6.60 1.12 16.76
C SER A 249 -7.42 -0.18 16.88
N ASP A 250 -8.54 -0.26 16.21
CA ASP A 250 -9.42 -1.44 16.10
C ASP A 250 -9.11 -2.33 14.87
N ASN A 251 -7.97 -2.08 14.20
CA ASN A 251 -7.54 -2.74 12.97
C ASN A 251 -8.47 -2.51 11.76
N SER A 252 -9.41 -1.57 11.83
CA SER A 252 -10.20 -1.14 10.69
C SER A 252 -9.39 -0.22 9.78
N ALA A 253 -9.60 -0.31 8.46
CA ALA A 253 -8.98 0.64 7.53
C ALA A 253 -9.50 2.06 7.81
N ALA A 254 -8.60 3.02 7.96
CA ALA A 254 -8.98 4.43 8.03
C ALA A 254 -9.47 4.87 6.65
N ASN A 255 -10.72 5.34 6.58
CA ASN A 255 -11.28 5.80 5.33
C ASN A 255 -10.49 7.02 4.79
N ASN A 256 -10.17 6.99 3.50
CA ASN A 256 -9.51 8.08 2.79
C ASN A 256 -8.10 8.45 3.31
N ILE A 257 -7.36 7.48 3.85
CA ILE A 257 -5.95 7.64 4.19
C ILE A 257 -5.17 6.49 3.57
N GLY A 258 -4.63 6.74 2.39
CA GLY A 258 -3.72 5.85 1.68
C GLY A 258 -2.29 6.36 1.70
N PHE A 259 -1.33 5.46 1.49
CA PHE A 259 0.09 5.78 1.43
C PHE A 259 0.73 5.20 0.16
N ALA A 260 1.67 5.97 -0.38
CA ALA A 260 2.54 5.54 -1.46
C ALA A 260 4.00 5.89 -1.13
N ILE A 261 4.92 5.01 -1.46
CA ILE A 261 6.36 5.27 -1.36
C ILE A 261 6.67 6.35 -2.39
N SER A 262 7.29 7.46 -1.98
CA SER A 262 7.53 8.61 -2.87
C SER A 262 8.49 8.27 -4.01
N VAL A 263 8.38 8.97 -5.13
CA VAL A 263 9.29 8.80 -6.27
C VAL A 263 10.76 9.02 -5.90
N ASP A 264 11.02 9.91 -4.95
CA ASP A 264 12.37 10.18 -4.43
C ASP A 264 12.97 8.91 -3.83
N GLU A 265 12.21 8.20 -2.99
CA GLU A 265 12.61 6.94 -2.37
C GLU A 265 12.64 5.79 -3.39
N VAL A 266 11.59 5.69 -4.22
CA VAL A 266 11.47 4.63 -5.25
C VAL A 266 12.70 4.58 -6.15
N LEU A 267 13.18 5.72 -6.65
CA LEU A 267 14.32 5.75 -7.57
C LEU A 267 15.62 5.37 -6.86
N THR A 268 15.81 5.78 -5.61
CA THR A 268 16.97 5.41 -4.80
C THR A 268 17.00 3.90 -4.54
N VAL A 269 15.86 3.34 -4.08
CA VAL A 269 15.76 1.91 -3.77
C VAL A 269 15.84 1.04 -5.03
N LEU A 270 15.28 1.50 -6.16
CA LEU A 270 15.37 0.78 -7.44
C LEU A 270 16.83 0.55 -7.88
N GLU A 271 17.70 1.55 -7.74
CA GLU A 271 19.11 1.38 -8.05
C GLU A 271 19.79 0.40 -7.07
N GLN A 272 19.47 0.47 -5.77
CA GLN A 272 19.97 -0.47 -4.78
C GLN A 272 19.51 -1.93 -5.07
N LEU A 273 18.25 -2.11 -5.50
CA LEU A 273 17.73 -3.43 -5.90
C LEU A 273 18.48 -3.97 -7.14
N ARG A 274 18.83 -3.12 -8.10
CA ARG A 274 19.65 -3.51 -9.27
C ARG A 274 21.08 -3.91 -8.87
N GLU A 275 21.68 -3.17 -7.95
CA GLU A 275 23.00 -3.51 -7.39
C GLU A 275 22.94 -4.87 -6.67
N GLN A 276 21.92 -5.09 -5.85
CA GLN A 276 21.70 -6.36 -5.17
C GLN A 276 21.50 -7.52 -6.17
N ALA A 277 20.71 -7.30 -7.23
CA ALA A 277 20.52 -8.26 -8.31
C ALA A 277 21.82 -8.61 -9.06
N SER A 278 22.76 -7.68 -9.14
CA SER A 278 24.10 -7.88 -9.73
C SER A 278 25.08 -8.61 -8.81
N GLY A 279 24.67 -8.94 -7.57
CA GLY A 279 25.48 -9.68 -6.59
C GLY A 279 26.18 -8.80 -5.55
N THR A 280 25.85 -7.50 -5.47
CA THR A 280 26.33 -6.62 -4.41
C THR A 280 25.35 -6.67 -3.25
N PRO A 281 25.69 -7.32 -2.09
CA PRO A 281 24.77 -7.39 -0.97
C PRO A 281 24.44 -5.99 -0.45
N ARG A 282 23.17 -5.72 -0.19
CA ARG A 282 22.79 -4.52 0.53
C ARG A 282 23.35 -4.58 1.95
N SER A 283 24.03 -3.52 2.34
CA SER A 283 24.49 -3.34 3.71
C SER A 283 23.83 -2.09 4.28
N GLU A 284 23.01 -2.27 5.31
CA GLU A 284 22.32 -1.17 5.98
C GLU A 284 23.27 -0.44 6.93
N GLY A 285 23.10 0.88 7.00
CA GLY A 285 23.78 1.68 8.00
C GLY A 285 23.33 1.30 9.41
N PHE A 286 24.24 1.33 10.35
CA PHE A 286 24.00 1.03 11.75
C PHE A 286 24.59 2.12 12.64
N LEU A 287 23.75 2.66 13.54
CA LEU A 287 24.14 3.71 14.50
C LEU A 287 24.42 3.14 15.91
N GLY A 288 23.75 2.06 16.30
CA GLY A 288 23.94 1.39 17.59
C GLY A 288 23.18 2.06 18.74
N VAL A 289 21.92 2.40 18.53
CA VAL A 289 21.02 2.97 19.55
C VAL A 289 19.76 2.13 19.72
N GLY A 290 19.22 2.07 20.94
CA GLY A 290 17.85 1.68 21.20
C GLY A 290 16.98 2.90 21.42
N LEU A 291 15.71 2.82 21.02
CA LEU A 291 14.80 3.95 20.94
C LEU A 291 13.59 3.81 21.84
N GLU A 292 13.07 4.92 22.33
CA GLU A 292 11.82 5.01 23.08
C GLU A 292 10.86 6.01 22.47
N THR A 293 9.56 5.71 22.54
CA THR A 293 8.50 6.61 22.05
C THR A 293 8.30 7.80 22.99
N ARG A 294 8.23 8.99 22.43
CA ARG A 294 7.79 10.17 23.17
C ARG A 294 6.30 10.11 23.48
N ASN A 295 5.95 10.26 24.75
CA ASN A 295 4.56 10.27 25.21
C ASN A 295 4.07 11.68 25.62
N ASP A 296 4.91 12.71 25.39
CA ASP A 296 4.64 14.12 25.71
C ASP A 296 4.08 14.93 24.54
N GLY A 297 3.81 14.27 23.40
CA GLY A 297 3.33 14.92 22.18
C GLY A 297 4.38 15.70 21.39
N GLY A 298 5.64 15.68 21.81
CA GLY A 298 6.76 16.34 21.13
C GLY A 298 7.24 15.55 19.91
N ALA A 299 7.91 16.24 18.98
CA ALA A 299 8.55 15.63 17.82
C ALA A 299 9.86 14.93 18.20
N GLY A 300 10.34 14.01 17.32
CA GLY A 300 11.61 13.31 17.48
C GLY A 300 11.51 11.96 18.18
N SER A 301 12.66 11.32 18.40
CA SER A 301 12.80 10.01 19.04
C SER A 301 13.77 10.09 20.21
N ILE A 302 13.42 9.47 21.34
CA ILE A 302 14.28 9.41 22.54
C ILE A 302 15.29 8.26 22.36
N ILE A 303 16.55 8.53 22.71
CA ILE A 303 17.59 7.50 22.81
C ILE A 303 17.44 6.80 24.15
N ALA A 304 17.01 5.53 24.11
CA ALA A 304 16.83 4.69 25.31
C ALA A 304 18.10 3.96 25.70
N THR A 305 18.91 3.54 24.70
CA THR A 305 20.20 2.88 24.94
C THR A 305 21.22 3.29 23.88
N VAL A 306 22.51 3.25 24.25
CA VAL A 306 23.65 3.41 23.34
C VAL A 306 24.53 2.18 23.49
N GLN A 307 24.83 1.52 22.37
CA GLN A 307 25.67 0.34 22.38
C GLN A 307 27.15 0.72 22.53
N PRO A 308 27.92 0.04 23.42
CA PRO A 308 29.34 0.29 23.56
C PRO A 308 30.11 0.04 22.24
N GLY A 309 31.02 0.93 21.90
CA GLY A 309 31.82 0.86 20.67
C GLY A 309 31.06 1.26 19.39
N SER A 310 29.78 1.62 19.49
CA SER A 310 28.97 1.99 18.33
C SER A 310 29.30 3.37 17.78
N PRO A 311 28.89 3.68 16.53
CA PRO A 311 28.96 5.03 15.95
C PRO A 311 28.28 6.09 16.83
N ALA A 312 27.16 5.75 17.48
CA ALA A 312 26.47 6.65 18.40
C ALA A 312 27.33 7.04 19.60
N GLU A 313 27.96 6.05 20.26
CA GLU A 313 28.86 6.32 21.37
C GLU A 313 30.05 7.20 20.94
N GLN A 314 30.66 6.87 19.78
CA GLN A 314 31.81 7.62 19.25
C GLN A 314 31.43 9.06 18.89
N ALA A 315 30.19 9.29 18.41
CA ALA A 315 29.64 10.61 18.11
C ALA A 315 29.22 11.39 19.37
N GLY A 316 29.26 10.77 20.56
CA GLY A 316 28.86 11.40 21.81
C GLY A 316 27.33 11.49 22.00
N VAL A 317 26.56 10.63 21.34
CA VAL A 317 25.11 10.48 21.61
C VAL A 317 24.93 9.85 22.99
N LEU A 318 24.01 10.35 23.79
CA LEU A 318 23.76 9.90 25.14
C LEU A 318 22.32 9.39 25.31
N ILE A 319 22.13 8.52 26.32
CA ILE A 319 20.80 8.13 26.76
C ILE A 319 20.04 9.38 27.23
N GLY A 320 18.78 9.51 26.80
CA GLY A 320 17.92 10.66 27.07
C GLY A 320 17.97 11.75 26.00
N ASP A 321 18.92 11.71 25.05
CA ASP A 321 18.91 12.62 23.90
C ASP A 321 17.60 12.45 23.10
N ILE A 322 17.07 13.56 22.60
CA ILE A 322 15.92 13.57 21.70
C ILE A 322 16.41 13.93 20.30
N VAL A 323 16.48 12.94 19.41
CA VAL A 323 16.85 13.16 18.01
C VAL A 323 15.70 13.80 17.26
N LEU A 324 15.94 14.98 16.68
CA LEU A 324 14.95 15.79 15.95
C LEU A 324 15.08 15.69 14.44
N ALA A 325 16.32 15.52 13.91
CA ALA A 325 16.58 15.43 12.49
C ALA A 325 17.87 14.62 12.22
N VAL A 326 17.96 14.03 11.04
CA VAL A 326 19.17 13.41 10.48
C VAL A 326 19.42 14.08 9.11
N ASP A 327 20.61 14.62 8.89
CA ASP A 327 20.98 15.38 7.68
C ASP A 327 19.98 16.50 7.34
N GLY A 328 19.40 17.14 8.37
CA GLY A 328 18.38 18.18 8.24
C GLY A 328 16.96 17.67 7.94
N GLU A 329 16.76 16.36 7.70
CA GLU A 329 15.43 15.78 7.53
C GLU A 329 14.80 15.45 8.88
N PRO A 330 13.57 15.94 9.16
CA PRO A 330 12.91 15.74 10.44
C PRO A 330 12.67 14.26 10.77
N VAL A 331 12.98 13.86 11.99
CA VAL A 331 12.70 12.52 12.53
C VAL A 331 11.28 12.48 13.11
N ASN A 332 10.42 11.67 12.53
CA ASN A 332 9.06 11.46 12.98
C ASN A 332 8.97 10.19 13.87
N GLY A 333 9.33 10.35 15.15
CA GLY A 333 9.33 9.25 16.13
C GLY A 333 10.40 8.20 15.87
N GLN A 334 10.26 7.04 16.54
CA GLN A 334 11.21 5.93 16.41
C GLN A 334 11.34 5.44 14.97
N ALA A 335 10.21 5.24 14.27
CA ALA A 335 10.19 4.77 12.89
C ALA A 335 11.01 5.68 11.96
N GLY A 336 10.85 7.00 12.10
CA GLY A 336 11.59 7.96 11.30
C GLY A 336 13.10 7.87 11.51
N LEU A 337 13.56 7.66 12.75
CA LEU A 337 14.99 7.50 13.02
C LEU A 337 15.54 6.17 12.50
N VAL A 338 14.79 5.07 12.71
CA VAL A 338 15.19 3.75 12.17
C VAL A 338 15.33 3.80 10.66
N ALA A 339 14.35 4.34 9.95
CA ALA A 339 14.38 4.45 8.50
C ALA A 339 15.52 5.36 8.02
N ALA A 340 15.69 6.54 8.64
CA ALA A 340 16.77 7.48 8.28
C ALA A 340 18.18 6.86 8.38
N ILE A 341 18.39 5.94 9.32
CA ILE A 341 19.69 5.25 9.46
C ILE A 341 19.79 4.07 8.50
N ARG A 342 18.72 3.27 8.37
CA ARG A 342 18.69 2.08 7.50
C ARG A 342 18.90 2.43 6.03
N ASP A 343 18.35 3.57 5.58
CA ASP A 343 18.41 4.02 4.19
C ASP A 343 19.80 4.54 3.78
N ARG A 344 20.76 4.58 4.74
CA ARG A 344 22.17 4.89 4.53
C ARG A 344 23.01 3.62 4.41
N ILE A 345 24.23 3.77 3.83
CA ILE A 345 25.19 2.67 3.74
C ILE A 345 26.31 2.81 4.78
N PRO A 346 27.00 1.71 5.13
CA PRO A 346 28.21 1.78 5.96
C PRO A 346 29.26 2.68 5.36
N GLY A 347 29.85 3.54 6.18
CA GLY A 347 30.81 4.57 5.77
C GLY A 347 30.20 5.95 5.56
N ASP A 348 28.87 6.07 5.45
CA ASP A 348 28.21 7.36 5.38
C ASP A 348 28.42 8.15 6.67
N SER A 349 28.74 9.42 6.51
CA SER A 349 28.78 10.40 7.61
C SER A 349 27.45 11.13 7.65
N ILE A 350 26.76 11.02 8.78
CA ILE A 350 25.46 11.67 9.01
C ILE A 350 25.59 12.77 10.06
N SER A 351 24.77 13.81 9.91
CA SER A 351 24.56 14.87 10.90
C SER A 351 23.29 14.58 11.69
N ILE A 352 23.37 14.56 13.01
CA ILE A 352 22.24 14.28 13.90
C ILE A 352 21.95 15.52 14.74
N ASP A 353 20.81 16.15 14.51
CA ASP A 353 20.30 17.23 15.33
C ASP A 353 19.51 16.67 16.51
N LEU A 354 19.90 17.00 17.71
CA LEU A 354 19.29 16.48 18.92
C LEU A 354 19.08 17.57 20.00
N VAL A 355 18.26 17.25 20.98
CA VAL A 355 18.09 18.06 22.20
C VAL A 355 18.59 17.25 23.39
N ARG A 356 19.48 17.86 24.18
CA ARG A 356 20.00 17.35 25.45
C ARG A 356 19.83 18.41 26.54
N ASP A 357 19.19 18.07 27.63
CA ASP A 357 18.94 18.98 28.77
C ASP A 357 18.29 20.32 28.33
N GLY A 358 17.48 20.30 27.28
CA GLY A 358 16.78 21.47 26.74
C GLY A 358 17.61 22.30 25.72
N GLU A 359 18.87 21.96 25.49
CA GLU A 359 19.75 22.63 24.52
C GLU A 359 19.80 21.84 23.20
N ARG A 360 19.81 22.56 22.07
CA ARG A 360 20.00 21.99 20.73
C ARG A 360 21.47 21.75 20.43
N LEU A 361 21.80 20.56 20.00
CA LEU A 361 23.14 20.12 19.63
C LEU A 361 23.08 19.42 18.27
N THR A 362 24.20 19.51 17.53
CA THR A 362 24.42 18.71 16.33
C THR A 362 25.66 17.87 16.53
N VAL A 363 25.55 16.55 16.32
CA VAL A 363 26.69 15.63 16.35
C VAL A 363 26.82 14.94 15.00
N SER A 364 28.05 14.47 14.67
CA SER A 364 28.30 13.73 13.44
C SER A 364 28.69 12.30 13.77
N ALA A 365 28.09 11.33 13.07
CA ALA A 365 28.38 9.92 13.21
C ALA A 365 28.75 9.30 11.85
N VAL A 366 29.71 8.39 11.83
CA VAL A 366 30.01 7.58 10.65
C VAL A 366 29.39 6.22 10.86
N LEU A 367 28.44 5.86 10.01
CA LEU A 367 27.71 4.59 10.12
C LEU A 367 28.61 3.39 9.80
N VAL A 368 28.35 2.27 10.45
CA VAL A 368 29.00 0.98 10.18
C VAL A 368 27.99 -0.02 9.62
N ALA A 369 28.45 -1.17 9.13
CA ALA A 369 27.55 -2.25 8.75
C ALA A 369 26.84 -2.79 10.00
N ARG A 370 25.56 -3.14 9.86
CA ARG A 370 24.81 -3.77 10.92
C ARG A 370 25.50 -5.08 11.30
N PRO A 371 25.84 -5.33 12.58
CA PRO A 371 26.34 -6.63 13.01
C PRO A 371 25.37 -7.73 12.60
N GLN A 372 25.90 -8.82 12.03
CA GLN A 372 25.11 -10.03 11.80
C GLN A 372 25.10 -10.82 13.11
N ASP A 373 23.90 -11.11 13.62
CA ASP A 373 23.67 -11.93 14.82
C ASP A 373 24.05 -13.41 14.58
#